data_336f8852cb4447724d01d16c257bacdb
#
_entry.id   336f8852cb4447724d01d16c257bacdb
#
_cell.length_a   1.000
_cell.length_b   1.000
_cell.length_c   1.000
_cell.angle_alpha   90.00
_cell.angle_beta   90.00
_cell.angle_gamma   90.00
#
_symmetry.space_group_name_H-M   'P 1'
#
loop_
_entity.id
_entity.type
_entity.pdbx_description
1 polymer ?
#
loop_
_entity_poly.entity_id
_entity_poly.type
_entity_poly.pdbx_seq_one_letter_code
_entity_poly.pdbx_strand_id
1 'polypeptide(L)'
;MNKPLLLIAALACFAAAYSQFPYSASVINEYYVPLDNPTSLGIEVGWDDPEVQIPLDFSIDLDGNNSGGILMLGGTGEMLMNTTETGLLNILWPISLDIMDIGAVEAEEFSTIQYQVAGDSPNRILKVEWDNCGFYDEISSLGTTALRMSFQTWIYESDGIIEYRFGSNTIPSDFSEFDFLISGIILGFDYDYYNGSFYTASGDADAPDWTLSDDFYQWYYSGTNLSGVPAEGTVYRFGPAVNVAEAETPAQGFFTYPNPTAGAAWIQNGPEAAEFRVFDASGRRIHTFFLGAGSQAQLPSEAWAAGTYTVRSLTPSGQASTVRLLVD
;
A
#
# COMPACT_ATOMS: atom_id res chain seq x y z
N MET A 1 34.59 57.87 0.53
CA MET A 1 34.51 56.63 1.31
C MET A 1 33.23 55.88 0.90
N ASN A 2 33.31 54.99 -0.07
CA ASN A 2 32.16 54.21 -0.55
C ASN A 2 32.12 52.91 0.21
N LYS A 3 31.02 52.64 0.89
CA LYS A 3 30.74 51.35 1.52
C LYS A 3 30.10 50.43 0.48
N PRO A 4 30.59 49.21 0.27
CA PRO A 4 29.88 48.26 -0.57
C PRO A 4 28.69 47.65 0.21
N LEU A 5 27.51 47.70 -0.42
CA LEU A 5 26.31 47.03 0.00
C LEU A 5 26.48 45.52 -0.30
N LEU A 6 26.54 44.70 0.73
CA LEU A 6 26.55 43.24 0.59
C LEU A 6 25.10 42.78 0.39
N LEU A 7 24.78 42.37 -0.84
CA LEU A 7 23.48 41.76 -1.18
C LEU A 7 23.58 40.27 -0.81
N ILE A 8 22.97 39.85 0.29
CA ILE A 8 22.81 38.44 0.63
C ILE A 8 21.59 37.93 -0.12
N ALA A 9 21.84 37.23 -1.22
CA ALA A 9 20.80 36.45 -1.91
C ALA A 9 20.51 35.20 -1.05
N ALA A 10 19.37 35.20 -0.36
CA ALA A 10 18.83 34.00 0.27
C ALA A 10 18.32 33.08 -0.85
N LEU A 11 19.07 32.03 -1.18
CA LEU A 11 18.59 30.94 -2.00
C LEU A 11 17.58 30.14 -1.15
N ALA A 12 16.28 30.40 -1.36
CA ALA A 12 15.26 29.51 -0.86
C ALA A 12 15.28 28.24 -1.70
N CYS A 13 15.90 27.17 -1.20
CA CYS A 13 15.68 25.85 -1.73
C CYS A 13 14.24 25.46 -1.43
N PHE A 14 13.36 25.60 -2.42
CA PHE A 14 12.11 24.86 -2.40
C PHE A 14 12.48 23.39 -2.65
N ALA A 15 12.58 22.61 -1.58
CA ALA A 15 12.43 21.18 -1.69
C ALA A 15 11.00 20.96 -2.16
N ALA A 16 10.81 20.52 -3.41
CA ALA A 16 9.56 19.97 -3.84
C ALA A 16 9.30 18.77 -2.90
N ALA A 17 8.34 18.91 -2.02
CA ALA A 17 7.81 17.76 -1.30
C ALA A 17 7.17 16.87 -2.38
N TYR A 18 7.86 15.86 -2.84
CA TYR A 18 7.23 14.79 -3.58
C TYR A 18 6.21 14.19 -2.60
N SER A 19 4.93 14.33 -2.93
CA SER A 19 3.88 13.62 -2.22
C SER A 19 4.21 12.14 -2.36
N GLN A 20 4.48 11.49 -1.25
CA GLN A 20 4.66 10.04 -1.24
C GLN A 20 3.33 9.44 -1.67
N PHE A 21 3.36 8.39 -2.51
CA PHE A 21 2.14 7.69 -2.88
C PHE A 21 1.39 7.27 -1.61
N PRO A 22 0.06 7.50 -1.52
CA PRO A 22 -0.67 7.40 -0.25
C PRO A 22 -0.87 5.97 0.25
N TYR A 23 -0.51 4.97 -0.55
CA TYR A 23 -0.67 3.56 -0.22
C TYR A 23 0.67 2.83 -0.17
N SER A 24 0.73 1.81 0.70
CA SER A 24 1.74 0.76 0.69
C SER A 24 1.05 -0.58 0.52
N ALA A 25 1.63 -1.46 -0.31
CA ALA A 25 1.09 -2.78 -0.55
C ALA A 25 1.77 -3.84 0.30
N SER A 26 1.02 -4.87 0.64
CA SER A 26 1.50 -6.10 1.26
C SER A 26 0.72 -7.29 0.72
N VAL A 27 1.33 -8.47 0.74
CA VAL A 27 0.68 -9.74 0.41
C VAL A 27 0.43 -10.50 1.69
N ILE A 28 -0.82 -10.95 1.86
CA ILE A 28 -1.21 -11.84 2.96
C ILE A 28 -1.95 -13.05 2.38
N ASN A 29 -2.07 -14.13 3.16
CA ASN A 29 -2.81 -15.30 2.74
C ASN A 29 -4.00 -15.52 3.66
N GLU A 30 -5.19 -15.53 3.08
CA GLU A 30 -6.45 -15.77 3.78
C GLU A 30 -7.37 -16.65 2.94
N TYR A 31 -8.18 -17.47 3.60
CA TYR A 31 -9.17 -18.27 2.87
C TYR A 31 -10.13 -17.37 2.09
N TYR A 32 -10.32 -17.71 0.82
CA TYR A 32 -11.37 -17.09 0.02
C TYR A 32 -12.74 -17.58 0.49
N VAL A 33 -13.65 -16.66 0.71
CA VAL A 33 -15.02 -16.98 1.11
C VAL A 33 -15.96 -16.20 0.18
N PRO A 34 -16.77 -16.88 -0.63
CA PRO A 34 -17.78 -16.22 -1.45
C PRO A 34 -18.73 -15.35 -0.60
N LEU A 35 -19.29 -14.31 -1.19
CA LEU A 35 -20.21 -13.42 -0.51
C LEU A 35 -21.50 -14.18 -0.10
N ASP A 36 -21.93 -13.99 1.14
CA ASP A 36 -23.19 -14.54 1.64
C ASP A 36 -24.34 -13.54 1.45
N ASN A 37 -25.37 -13.94 0.74
CA ASN A 37 -26.53 -13.11 0.39
C ASN A 37 -26.16 -11.74 -0.23
N PRO A 38 -25.36 -11.72 -1.31
CA PRO A 38 -24.96 -10.48 -1.98
C PRO A 38 -26.14 -9.82 -2.70
N THR A 39 -25.98 -8.56 -3.01
CA THR A 39 -26.89 -7.80 -3.87
C THR A 39 -26.47 -8.01 -5.33
N SER A 40 -27.42 -8.47 -6.17
CA SER A 40 -27.22 -8.55 -7.61
C SER A 40 -27.17 -7.16 -8.23
N LEU A 41 -26.27 -6.96 -9.18
CA LEU A 41 -26.20 -5.74 -10.00
C LEU A 41 -27.20 -5.74 -11.17
N GLY A 42 -27.95 -6.83 -11.37
CA GLY A 42 -28.94 -6.94 -12.43
C GLY A 42 -28.32 -6.99 -13.84
N ILE A 43 -27.07 -7.41 -13.94
CA ILE A 43 -26.39 -7.61 -15.22
C ILE A 43 -27.05 -8.77 -15.95
N GLU A 44 -27.33 -8.60 -17.24
CA GLU A 44 -27.94 -9.67 -18.06
C GLU A 44 -26.96 -10.83 -18.24
N VAL A 45 -27.51 -12.04 -18.35
CA VAL A 45 -26.73 -13.24 -18.66
C VAL A 45 -26.06 -13.08 -20.01
N GLY A 46 -24.82 -13.53 -20.11
CA GLY A 46 -24.02 -13.41 -21.33
C GLY A 46 -23.36 -12.03 -21.48
N TRP A 47 -23.08 -11.37 -20.35
CA TRP A 47 -22.37 -10.11 -20.35
C TRP A 47 -20.93 -10.27 -20.84
N ASP A 48 -20.50 -9.28 -21.58
CA ASP A 48 -19.17 -9.03 -22.07
C ASP A 48 -18.95 -7.52 -21.92
N ASP A 49 -17.83 -7.09 -21.36
CA ASP A 49 -17.54 -5.67 -21.04
C ASP A 49 -18.68 -4.94 -20.28
N PRO A 50 -19.13 -5.43 -19.12
CA PRO A 50 -20.25 -4.81 -18.44
C PRO A 50 -19.83 -3.49 -17.78
N GLU A 51 -20.50 -2.40 -18.17
CA GLU A 51 -20.38 -1.12 -17.48
C GLU A 51 -21.54 -0.97 -16.47
N VAL A 52 -21.24 -1.07 -15.17
CA VAL A 52 -22.27 -1.08 -14.13
C VAL A 52 -21.92 -0.11 -13.00
N GLN A 53 -22.94 0.58 -12.49
CA GLN A 53 -22.81 1.47 -11.34
C GLN A 53 -23.25 0.78 -10.05
N ILE A 54 -22.43 0.88 -9.02
CA ILE A 54 -22.82 0.51 -7.66
C ILE A 54 -23.20 1.79 -6.91
N PRO A 55 -24.48 1.99 -6.58
CA PRO A 55 -24.89 3.11 -5.75
C PRO A 55 -24.51 2.82 -4.29
N LEU A 56 -23.77 3.74 -3.67
CA LEU A 56 -23.37 3.65 -2.28
C LEU A 56 -24.08 4.72 -1.44
N ASP A 57 -24.45 4.38 -0.23
CA ASP A 57 -24.97 5.33 0.77
C ASP A 57 -23.84 6.02 1.56
N PHE A 58 -22.62 5.86 1.13
CA PHE A 58 -21.42 6.50 1.66
C PHE A 58 -20.41 6.78 0.55
N SER A 59 -19.48 7.65 0.85
CA SER A 59 -18.39 7.98 -0.05
C SER A 59 -17.16 7.16 0.28
N ILE A 60 -16.44 6.76 -0.75
CA ILE A 60 -15.12 6.20 -0.64
C ILE A 60 -14.14 7.34 -0.90
N ASP A 61 -13.21 7.55 0.00
CA ASP A 61 -12.14 8.54 -0.13
C ASP A 61 -10.82 7.82 -0.41
N LEU A 62 -10.24 8.10 -1.56
CA LEU A 62 -8.90 7.65 -1.91
C LEU A 62 -8.01 8.89 -2.08
N ASP A 63 -7.07 9.08 -1.17
CA ASP A 63 -6.12 10.20 -1.18
C ASP A 63 -6.78 11.60 -1.25
N GLY A 64 -7.85 11.81 -0.47
CA GLY A 64 -8.60 13.06 -0.48
C GLY A 64 -9.56 13.22 -1.67
N ASN A 65 -9.65 12.20 -2.53
CA ASN A 65 -10.56 12.18 -3.67
C ASN A 65 -11.79 11.31 -3.36
N ASN A 66 -12.93 11.95 -3.31
CA ASN A 66 -14.19 11.35 -2.89
C ASN A 66 -14.98 10.82 -4.09
N SER A 67 -15.47 9.58 -4.01
CA SER A 67 -16.26 8.93 -5.07
C SER A 67 -17.65 9.52 -5.30
N GLY A 68 -18.12 10.41 -4.43
CA GLY A 68 -19.48 10.93 -4.51
C GLY A 68 -20.57 9.89 -4.28
N GLY A 69 -20.26 8.72 -3.71
CA GLY A 69 -21.23 7.65 -3.46
C GLY A 69 -21.56 6.80 -4.70
N ILE A 70 -20.77 6.87 -5.76
CA ILE A 70 -20.92 6.05 -6.97
C ILE A 70 -19.59 5.40 -7.32
N LEU A 71 -19.64 4.11 -7.58
CA LEU A 71 -18.54 3.32 -8.11
C LEU A 71 -18.99 2.72 -9.44
N MET A 72 -18.14 2.81 -10.45
CA MET A 72 -18.37 2.16 -11.74
C MET A 72 -17.47 0.93 -11.85
N LEU A 73 -18.02 -0.15 -12.38
CA LEU A 73 -17.26 -1.34 -12.77
C LEU A 73 -17.06 -1.31 -14.28
N GLY A 74 -15.86 -1.57 -14.73
CA GLY A 74 -15.53 -1.70 -16.14
C GLY A 74 -15.34 -3.15 -16.61
N GLY A 75 -15.15 -3.33 -17.90
CA GLY A 75 -15.15 -4.65 -18.56
C GLY A 75 -13.94 -5.51 -18.23
N THR A 76 -12.81 -4.93 -17.86
CA THR A 76 -11.60 -5.68 -17.52
C THR A 76 -11.40 -5.84 -16.00
N GLY A 77 -12.50 -5.88 -15.23
CA GLY A 77 -12.48 -6.11 -13.79
C GLY A 77 -12.07 -4.89 -12.96
N GLU A 78 -11.85 -3.75 -13.59
CA GLU A 78 -11.52 -2.52 -12.89
C GLU A 78 -12.73 -1.89 -12.21
N MET A 79 -12.44 -1.12 -11.17
CA MET A 79 -13.39 -0.27 -10.47
C MET A 79 -12.98 1.18 -10.64
N LEU A 80 -13.84 1.97 -11.24
CA LEU A 80 -13.58 3.36 -11.60
C LEU A 80 -14.29 4.30 -10.62
N MET A 81 -13.54 5.21 -10.04
CA MET A 81 -14.08 6.27 -9.20
C MET A 81 -13.76 7.61 -9.84
N ASN A 82 -14.81 8.29 -10.29
CA ASN A 82 -14.68 9.63 -10.82
C ASN A 82 -14.50 10.61 -9.64
N THR A 83 -13.44 11.39 -9.65
CA THR A 83 -13.25 12.46 -8.69
C THR A 83 -14.12 13.64 -9.09
N THR A 84 -15.11 13.94 -8.26
CA THR A 84 -16.13 14.97 -8.56
C THR A 84 -15.58 16.38 -8.73
N GLU A 85 -14.38 16.65 -8.23
CA GLU A 85 -13.79 18.00 -8.24
C GLU A 85 -12.84 18.26 -9.40
N THR A 86 -12.15 17.24 -9.90
CA THR A 86 -11.07 17.41 -10.89
C THR A 86 -11.35 16.77 -12.24
N GLY A 87 -12.34 15.88 -12.35
CA GLY A 87 -12.59 15.08 -13.54
C GLY A 87 -11.57 13.96 -13.78
N LEU A 88 -10.65 13.75 -12.82
CA LEU A 88 -9.67 12.68 -12.87
C LEU A 88 -10.30 11.37 -12.44
N LEU A 89 -9.69 10.24 -12.78
CA LEU A 89 -10.12 8.91 -12.37
C LEU A 89 -9.17 8.32 -11.34
N ASN A 90 -9.73 7.66 -10.34
CA ASN A 90 -9.02 6.67 -9.56
C ASN A 90 -9.47 5.29 -10.00
N ILE A 91 -8.53 4.41 -10.30
CA ILE A 91 -8.79 3.07 -10.83
C ILE A 91 -8.25 2.05 -9.84
N LEU A 92 -9.12 1.16 -9.38
CA LEU A 92 -8.76 -0.01 -8.62
C LEU A 92 -8.80 -1.21 -9.56
N TRP A 93 -7.66 -1.82 -9.78
CA TRP A 93 -7.52 -2.89 -10.76
C TRP A 93 -7.05 -4.18 -10.09
N PRO A 94 -7.97 -5.04 -9.65
CA PRO A 94 -7.62 -6.32 -9.00
C PRO A 94 -6.75 -7.17 -9.91
N ILE A 95 -7.19 -7.31 -11.16
CA ILE A 95 -6.45 -7.97 -12.22
C ILE A 95 -7.02 -7.53 -13.58
N SER A 96 -6.14 -7.14 -14.49
CA SER A 96 -6.54 -6.65 -15.82
C SER A 96 -6.70 -7.84 -16.77
N LEU A 97 -7.87 -8.43 -16.77
CA LEU A 97 -8.24 -9.51 -17.66
C LEU A 97 -9.53 -9.13 -18.38
N ASP A 98 -9.61 -9.45 -19.66
CA ASP A 98 -10.82 -9.30 -20.45
C ASP A 98 -11.82 -10.40 -20.02
N ILE A 99 -12.60 -10.07 -18.97
CA ILE A 99 -13.49 -10.98 -18.28
C ILE A 99 -14.89 -10.93 -18.88
N MET A 100 -15.54 -12.10 -18.96
CA MET A 100 -16.88 -12.22 -19.48
C MET A 100 -17.71 -13.25 -18.74
N ASP A 101 -19.04 -13.18 -18.91
CA ASP A 101 -19.92 -14.26 -18.51
C ASP A 101 -19.81 -15.41 -19.49
N ILE A 102 -19.28 -16.53 -19.01
CA ILE A 102 -19.19 -17.72 -19.84
C ILE A 102 -20.54 -18.26 -20.29
N GLY A 103 -21.62 -17.88 -19.62
CA GLY A 103 -23.00 -18.14 -20.04
C GLY A 103 -23.35 -17.58 -21.42
N ALA A 104 -22.53 -16.65 -21.96
CA ALA A 104 -22.62 -16.21 -23.36
C ALA A 104 -22.32 -17.33 -24.37
N VAL A 105 -21.50 -18.31 -23.99
CA VAL A 105 -21.03 -19.42 -24.84
C VAL A 105 -21.45 -20.78 -24.31
N GLU A 106 -21.54 -20.97 -23.02
CA GLU A 106 -21.87 -22.20 -22.30
C GLU A 106 -23.16 -22.03 -21.49
N ALA A 107 -24.28 -22.48 -22.00
CA ALA A 107 -25.63 -22.15 -21.51
C ALA A 107 -25.97 -22.63 -20.07
N GLU A 108 -25.14 -23.45 -19.44
CA GLU A 108 -25.36 -23.98 -18.07
C GLU A 108 -24.32 -23.46 -17.05
N GLU A 109 -23.35 -22.65 -17.46
CA GLU A 109 -22.34 -22.05 -16.61
C GLU A 109 -22.43 -20.53 -16.66
N PHE A 110 -22.67 -19.90 -15.50
CA PHE A 110 -22.86 -18.47 -15.41
C PHE A 110 -21.77 -17.85 -14.57
N SER A 111 -21.34 -16.67 -14.99
CA SER A 111 -20.49 -15.81 -14.21
C SER A 111 -21.32 -14.68 -13.61
N THR A 112 -21.02 -14.28 -12.38
CA THR A 112 -21.79 -13.23 -11.71
C THR A 112 -20.88 -12.12 -11.20
N ILE A 113 -21.39 -10.88 -11.29
CA ILE A 113 -20.80 -9.73 -10.59
C ILE A 113 -21.83 -9.27 -9.56
N GLN A 114 -21.43 -9.21 -8.32
CA GLN A 114 -22.31 -8.93 -7.20
C GLN A 114 -21.59 -8.17 -6.10
N TYR A 115 -22.33 -7.53 -5.20
CA TYR A 115 -21.72 -6.78 -4.12
C TYR A 115 -22.45 -6.95 -2.79
N GLN A 116 -21.76 -6.61 -1.73
CA GLN A 116 -22.30 -6.55 -0.38
C GLN A 116 -21.68 -5.36 0.36
N VAL A 117 -22.51 -4.65 1.12
CA VAL A 117 -22.00 -3.70 2.13
C VAL A 117 -22.14 -4.35 3.49
N ALA A 118 -21.05 -4.59 4.18
CA ALA A 118 -21.02 -5.23 5.50
C ALA A 118 -20.62 -4.22 6.59
N GLY A 119 -21.16 -4.39 7.79
CA GLY A 119 -20.87 -3.52 8.95
C GLY A 119 -21.74 -2.26 8.99
N ASP A 120 -21.50 -1.44 10.01
CA ASP A 120 -22.22 -0.18 10.25
C ASP A 120 -21.28 1.02 10.12
N SER A 121 -21.84 2.17 9.72
CA SER A 121 -21.08 3.44 9.65
C SER A 121 -20.44 3.78 11.00
N PRO A 122 -19.18 4.22 11.04
CA PRO A 122 -18.28 4.52 9.92
C PRO A 122 -17.35 3.35 9.51
N ASN A 123 -17.68 2.12 9.85
CA ASN A 123 -16.81 0.95 9.63
C ASN A 123 -17.42 -0.02 8.59
N ARG A 124 -18.09 0.52 7.57
CA ARG A 124 -18.63 -0.31 6.49
C ARG A 124 -17.50 -0.81 5.59
N ILE A 125 -17.75 -1.98 4.99
CA ILE A 125 -16.85 -2.58 4.01
C ILE A 125 -17.70 -2.82 2.76
N LEU A 126 -17.36 -2.15 1.66
CA LEU A 126 -17.86 -2.53 0.35
C LEU A 126 -17.07 -3.75 -0.11
N LYS A 127 -17.78 -4.79 -0.51
CA LYS A 127 -17.22 -5.99 -1.10
C LYS A 127 -17.86 -6.18 -2.46
N VAL A 128 -17.04 -6.26 -3.50
CA VAL A 128 -17.48 -6.59 -4.86
C VAL A 128 -16.85 -7.92 -5.24
N GLU A 129 -17.63 -8.81 -5.80
CA GLU A 129 -17.22 -10.14 -6.20
C GLU A 129 -17.49 -10.37 -7.67
N TRP A 130 -16.50 -10.84 -8.36
CA TRP A 130 -16.56 -11.45 -9.68
C TRP A 130 -16.42 -12.95 -9.46
N ASP A 131 -17.47 -13.69 -9.74
CA ASP A 131 -17.52 -15.13 -9.48
C ASP A 131 -17.60 -15.93 -10.76
N ASN A 132 -16.73 -16.95 -10.87
CA ASN A 132 -16.67 -17.89 -11.98
C ASN A 132 -16.53 -17.24 -13.37
N CYS A 133 -15.79 -16.13 -13.46
CA CYS A 133 -15.59 -15.41 -14.72
C CYS A 133 -14.78 -16.24 -15.72
N GLY A 134 -15.20 -16.21 -16.99
CA GLY A 134 -14.42 -16.67 -18.13
C GLY A 134 -13.63 -15.52 -18.75
N PHE A 135 -12.92 -15.80 -19.85
CA PHE A 135 -11.99 -14.86 -20.46
C PHE A 135 -12.17 -14.84 -21.99
N TYR A 136 -12.34 -13.64 -22.53
CA TYR A 136 -12.41 -13.45 -23.98
C TYR A 136 -11.12 -13.89 -24.68
N ASP A 137 -9.96 -13.64 -24.06
CA ASP A 137 -8.65 -14.02 -24.62
C ASP A 137 -8.51 -15.54 -24.82
N GLU A 138 -9.07 -16.35 -23.91
CA GLU A 138 -9.09 -17.80 -24.09
C GLU A 138 -9.88 -18.20 -25.33
N ILE A 139 -11.07 -17.62 -25.50
CA ILE A 139 -11.96 -17.91 -26.60
C ILE A 139 -11.33 -17.47 -27.93
N SER A 140 -10.80 -16.26 -27.98
CA SER A 140 -10.22 -15.67 -29.18
C SER A 140 -8.93 -16.35 -29.62
N SER A 141 -8.08 -16.78 -28.70
CA SER A 141 -6.75 -17.33 -28.96
C SER A 141 -6.78 -18.86 -29.08
N LEU A 142 -7.56 -19.55 -28.22
CA LEU A 142 -7.55 -21.02 -28.14
C LEU A 142 -8.86 -21.67 -28.64
N GLY A 143 -9.95 -20.91 -28.69
CA GLY A 143 -11.27 -21.44 -29.04
C GLY A 143 -11.84 -22.40 -27.98
N THR A 144 -11.39 -22.24 -26.72
CA THR A 144 -11.85 -22.99 -25.54
C THR A 144 -12.56 -22.09 -24.55
N THR A 145 -13.21 -22.68 -23.54
CA THR A 145 -14.00 -21.99 -22.54
C THR A 145 -13.79 -22.63 -21.16
N ALA A 146 -12.60 -23.17 -20.90
CA ALA A 146 -12.31 -23.97 -19.73
C ALA A 146 -11.76 -23.17 -18.52
N LEU A 147 -11.22 -21.98 -18.80
CA LEU A 147 -10.59 -21.18 -17.77
C LEU A 147 -11.62 -20.40 -16.96
N ARG A 148 -11.42 -20.37 -15.66
CA ARG A 148 -12.30 -19.68 -14.71
C ARG A 148 -11.48 -19.01 -13.64
N MET A 149 -12.02 -17.90 -13.13
CA MET A 149 -11.46 -17.23 -11.97
C MET A 149 -12.55 -16.55 -11.14
N SER A 150 -12.41 -16.60 -9.83
CA SER A 150 -13.20 -15.81 -8.91
C SER A 150 -12.28 -14.88 -8.11
N PHE A 151 -12.71 -13.64 -7.89
CA PHE A 151 -11.96 -12.69 -7.08
C PHE A 151 -12.88 -11.64 -6.47
N GLN A 152 -12.40 -10.95 -5.45
CA GLN A 152 -13.14 -9.89 -4.76
C GLN A 152 -12.26 -8.64 -4.60
N THR A 153 -12.92 -7.47 -4.60
CA THR A 153 -12.35 -6.23 -4.10
C THR A 153 -13.11 -5.80 -2.86
N TRP A 154 -12.38 -5.56 -1.77
CA TRP A 154 -12.92 -5.02 -0.55
C TRP A 154 -12.39 -3.61 -0.32
N ILE A 155 -13.28 -2.67 0.05
CA ILE A 155 -12.91 -1.29 0.35
C ILE A 155 -13.47 -0.92 1.71
N TYR A 156 -12.60 -0.51 2.61
CA TYR A 156 -12.93 -0.19 4.00
C TYR A 156 -13.20 1.31 4.14
N GLU A 157 -14.41 1.66 4.62
CA GLU A 157 -14.85 3.05 4.75
C GLU A 157 -13.99 3.86 5.73
N SER A 158 -13.62 3.26 6.87
CA SER A 158 -13.02 4.00 7.99
C SER A 158 -11.56 4.41 7.76
N ASP A 159 -10.82 3.64 7.01
CA ASP A 159 -9.36 3.80 6.88
C ASP A 159 -8.85 3.74 5.44
N GLY A 160 -9.76 3.60 4.47
CA GLY A 160 -9.42 3.56 3.05
C GLY A 160 -8.59 2.35 2.64
N ILE A 161 -8.50 1.32 3.46
CA ILE A 161 -7.83 0.07 3.08
C ILE A 161 -8.55 -0.55 1.89
N ILE A 162 -7.77 -1.08 0.94
CA ILE A 162 -8.27 -1.81 -0.21
C ILE A 162 -7.66 -3.20 -0.18
N GLU A 163 -8.47 -4.23 -0.45
CA GLU A 163 -7.98 -5.60 -0.60
C GLU A 163 -8.47 -6.18 -1.92
N TYR A 164 -7.56 -6.79 -2.67
CA TYR A 164 -7.87 -7.69 -3.77
C TYR A 164 -7.68 -9.11 -3.28
N ARG A 165 -8.74 -9.87 -3.27
CA ARG A 165 -8.80 -11.23 -2.70
C ARG A 165 -9.04 -12.21 -3.83
N PHE A 166 -8.10 -13.12 -4.03
CA PHE A 166 -8.14 -14.07 -5.13
C PHE A 166 -8.71 -15.41 -4.67
N GLY A 167 -9.72 -15.86 -5.39
CA GLY A 167 -10.41 -17.12 -5.18
C GLY A 167 -9.87 -18.23 -6.07
N SER A 168 -10.68 -19.26 -6.24
CA SER A 168 -10.34 -20.37 -7.13
C SER A 168 -10.12 -19.90 -8.55
N ASN A 169 -9.13 -20.47 -9.21
CA ASN A 169 -8.92 -20.32 -10.64
C ASN A 169 -8.49 -21.64 -11.26
N THR A 170 -8.75 -21.81 -12.56
CA THR A 170 -8.33 -22.97 -13.34
C THR A 170 -7.26 -22.62 -14.37
N ILE A 171 -6.66 -21.44 -14.25
CA ILE A 171 -5.67 -20.92 -15.19
C ILE A 171 -4.34 -21.65 -14.95
N PRO A 172 -3.77 -22.33 -15.96
CA PRO A 172 -2.46 -22.96 -15.83
C PRO A 172 -1.36 -21.92 -15.52
N SER A 173 -0.41 -22.28 -14.69
CA SER A 173 0.70 -21.38 -14.30
C SER A 173 1.64 -21.01 -15.47
N ASP A 174 1.58 -21.75 -16.58
CA ASP A 174 2.32 -21.50 -17.81
C ASP A 174 1.47 -20.88 -18.91
N PHE A 175 0.24 -20.44 -18.58
CA PHE A 175 -0.63 -19.77 -19.54
C PHE A 175 -0.07 -18.40 -19.89
N SER A 176 0.18 -18.17 -21.19
CA SER A 176 0.89 -16.98 -21.69
C SER A 176 0.08 -16.14 -22.67
N GLU A 177 -1.20 -16.47 -22.84
CA GLU A 177 -2.04 -15.78 -23.83
C GLU A 177 -2.60 -14.45 -23.33
N PHE A 178 -2.44 -14.15 -22.04
CA PHE A 178 -2.78 -12.83 -21.51
C PHE A 178 -1.67 -11.82 -21.81
N ASP A 179 -1.95 -10.83 -22.64
CA ASP A 179 -0.98 -9.82 -23.06
C ASP A 179 -0.52 -8.90 -21.92
N PHE A 180 -1.41 -8.61 -20.97
CA PHE A 180 -1.16 -7.71 -19.83
C PHE A 180 -1.82 -8.23 -18.56
N LEU A 181 -1.02 -8.66 -17.60
CA LEU A 181 -1.49 -8.99 -16.26
C LEU A 181 -1.08 -7.88 -15.29
N ILE A 182 -1.95 -6.88 -15.15
CA ILE A 182 -1.73 -5.78 -14.23
C ILE A 182 -2.62 -5.97 -13.01
N SER A 183 -2.07 -5.70 -11.84
CA SER A 183 -2.83 -5.53 -10.60
C SER A 183 -2.30 -4.32 -9.86
N GLY A 184 -3.18 -3.46 -9.34
CA GLY A 184 -2.71 -2.28 -8.63
C GLY A 184 -3.75 -1.19 -8.45
N ILE A 185 -3.24 0.00 -8.12
CA ILE A 185 -4.02 1.22 -7.93
C ILE A 185 -3.45 2.31 -8.82
N ILE A 186 -4.33 2.99 -9.55
CA ILE A 186 -3.97 4.17 -10.33
C ILE A 186 -4.74 5.34 -9.74
N LEU A 187 -4.04 6.40 -9.36
CA LEU A 187 -4.65 7.59 -8.79
C LEU A 187 -4.48 8.80 -9.70
N GLY A 188 -5.56 9.57 -9.81
CA GLY A 188 -5.55 10.84 -10.54
C GLY A 188 -5.29 10.69 -12.04
N PHE A 189 -5.80 9.62 -12.66
CA PHE A 189 -5.59 9.37 -14.08
C PHE A 189 -6.37 10.37 -14.94
N ASP A 190 -5.64 11.01 -15.85
CA ASP A 190 -6.15 11.94 -16.84
C ASP A 190 -6.04 11.32 -18.24
N TYR A 191 -7.19 11.03 -18.84
CA TYR A 191 -7.25 10.44 -20.20
C TYR A 191 -6.74 11.38 -21.30
N ASP A 192 -6.86 12.69 -21.13
CA ASP A 192 -6.46 13.64 -22.16
C ASP A 192 -4.93 13.79 -22.23
N TYR A 193 -4.26 13.61 -21.10
CA TYR A 193 -2.82 13.80 -20.98
C TYR A 193 -2.04 12.54 -20.70
N TYR A 194 -2.71 11.40 -20.48
CA TYR A 194 -2.10 10.10 -20.11
C TYR A 194 -1.14 10.22 -18.95
N ASN A 195 -1.55 10.87 -17.89
CA ASN A 195 -0.79 11.00 -16.66
C ASN A 195 -1.59 10.51 -15.47
N GLY A 196 -0.88 10.19 -14.38
CA GLY A 196 -1.45 9.66 -13.15
C GLY A 196 -0.35 9.03 -12.30
N SER A 197 -0.70 8.50 -11.17
CA SER A 197 0.20 7.72 -10.32
C SER A 197 -0.16 6.24 -10.41
N PHE A 198 0.73 5.44 -10.98
CA PHE A 198 0.54 4.01 -11.29
C PHE A 198 1.30 3.18 -10.27
N TYR A 199 0.63 2.61 -9.28
CA TYR A 199 1.23 1.74 -8.28
C TYR A 199 0.80 0.30 -8.54
N THR A 200 1.66 -0.48 -9.18
CA THR A 200 1.32 -1.78 -9.74
C THR A 200 2.29 -2.89 -9.38
N ALA A 201 1.76 -4.11 -9.36
CA ALA A 201 2.48 -5.35 -9.11
C ALA A 201 3.20 -5.85 -10.36
N SER A 202 4.35 -6.48 -10.19
CA SER A 202 5.10 -7.15 -11.24
C SER A 202 5.81 -8.40 -10.74
N GLY A 203 6.14 -9.31 -11.64
CA GLY A 203 6.84 -10.55 -11.31
C GLY A 203 5.93 -11.64 -10.76
N ASP A 204 6.38 -12.35 -9.74
CA ASP A 204 5.63 -13.48 -9.15
C ASP A 204 4.32 -13.00 -8.52
N ALA A 205 3.18 -13.53 -8.99
CA ALA A 205 1.87 -13.11 -8.53
C ALA A 205 1.59 -13.41 -7.04
N ASP A 206 2.27 -14.39 -6.45
CA ASP A 206 2.14 -14.70 -5.03
C ASP A 206 3.14 -13.93 -4.15
N ALA A 207 4.12 -13.27 -4.76
CA ALA A 207 5.13 -12.46 -4.09
C ALA A 207 5.62 -11.29 -5.00
N PRO A 208 4.72 -10.40 -5.43
CA PRO A 208 5.05 -9.39 -6.42
C PRO A 208 5.96 -8.29 -5.89
N ASP A 209 6.75 -7.76 -6.79
CA ASP A 209 7.40 -6.46 -6.59
C ASP A 209 6.41 -5.33 -6.92
N TRP A 210 6.39 -4.29 -6.08
CA TRP A 210 5.50 -3.13 -6.25
C TRP A 210 6.29 -1.94 -6.76
N THR A 211 5.83 -1.39 -7.88
CA THR A 211 6.47 -0.23 -8.53
C THR A 211 5.52 0.93 -8.64
N LEU A 212 6.05 2.13 -8.41
CA LEU A 212 5.37 3.39 -8.63
C LEU A 212 5.93 4.07 -9.86
N SER A 213 5.08 4.50 -10.79
CA SER A 213 5.43 5.35 -11.93
C SER A 213 4.45 6.51 -12.01
N ASP A 214 4.93 7.67 -12.43
CA ASP A 214 4.13 8.84 -12.80
C ASP A 214 4.12 9.11 -14.32
N ASP A 215 4.76 8.23 -15.08
CA ASP A 215 4.83 8.27 -16.54
C ASP A 215 4.08 7.07 -17.12
N PHE A 216 2.94 7.33 -17.77
CA PHE A 216 2.10 6.32 -18.40
C PHE A 216 2.88 5.49 -19.43
N TYR A 217 3.66 6.13 -20.29
CA TYR A 217 4.37 5.43 -21.37
C TYR A 217 5.48 4.55 -20.82
N GLN A 218 6.21 5.03 -19.81
CA GLN A 218 7.19 4.22 -19.11
C GLN A 218 6.53 3.03 -18.45
N TRP A 219 5.44 3.25 -17.71
CA TRP A 219 4.69 2.19 -17.04
C TRP A 219 4.14 1.16 -18.04
N TYR A 220 3.47 1.61 -19.10
CA TYR A 220 2.83 0.73 -20.09
C TYR A 220 3.85 -0.10 -20.88
N TYR A 221 4.98 0.50 -21.30
CA TYR A 221 5.99 -0.18 -22.11
C TYR A 221 7.13 -0.84 -21.31
N SER A 222 7.21 -0.64 -20.00
CA SER A 222 8.29 -1.22 -19.18
C SER A 222 8.11 -2.71 -18.88
N GLY A 223 6.96 -3.29 -19.21
CA GLY A 223 6.65 -4.70 -18.94
C GLY A 223 6.48 -5.02 -17.46
N THR A 224 5.91 -4.08 -16.68
CA THR A 224 5.58 -4.29 -15.27
C THR A 224 4.34 -5.18 -15.14
N ASN A 225 4.44 -6.42 -15.56
CA ASN A 225 3.33 -7.39 -15.54
C ASN A 225 3.58 -8.45 -14.49
N LEU A 226 2.50 -9.02 -13.97
CA LEU A 226 2.56 -10.26 -13.22
C LEU A 226 2.92 -11.42 -14.15
N SER A 227 3.67 -12.40 -13.67
CA SER A 227 4.07 -13.60 -14.42
C SER A 227 3.04 -14.73 -14.34
N GLY A 228 1.82 -14.44 -13.92
CA GLY A 228 0.70 -15.36 -13.78
C GLY A 228 -0.38 -14.75 -12.89
N VAL A 229 -1.46 -15.47 -12.69
CA VAL A 229 -2.53 -15.05 -11.79
C VAL A 229 -2.22 -15.45 -10.36
N PRO A 230 -2.63 -14.66 -9.35
CA PRO A 230 -2.45 -15.03 -7.96
C PRO A 230 -3.18 -16.33 -7.60
N ALA A 231 -2.56 -17.14 -6.74
CA ALA A 231 -3.16 -18.37 -6.25
C ALA A 231 -4.37 -18.09 -5.34
N GLU A 232 -5.26 -19.09 -5.22
CA GLU A 232 -6.38 -19.01 -4.27
C GLU A 232 -5.88 -18.73 -2.86
N GLY A 233 -6.49 -17.74 -2.21
CA GLY A 233 -6.14 -17.30 -0.87
C GLY A 233 -5.10 -16.18 -0.82
N THR A 234 -4.49 -15.82 -1.95
CA THR A 234 -3.63 -14.63 -2.03
C THR A 234 -4.49 -13.37 -1.87
N VAL A 235 -4.03 -12.44 -1.06
CA VAL A 235 -4.67 -11.14 -0.85
C VAL A 235 -3.64 -10.04 -1.00
N TYR A 236 -3.87 -9.14 -1.95
CA TYR A 236 -3.13 -7.90 -2.07
C TYR A 236 -3.83 -6.84 -1.22
N ARG A 237 -3.15 -6.39 -0.17
CA ARG A 237 -3.68 -5.39 0.76
C ARG A 237 -2.93 -4.08 0.61
N PHE A 238 -3.67 -3.04 0.28
CA PHE A 238 -3.18 -1.67 0.20
C PHE A 238 -3.69 -0.91 1.43
N GLY A 239 -2.78 -0.58 2.32
CA GLY A 239 -3.07 0.29 3.46
C GLY A 239 -2.57 1.70 3.20
N PRO A 240 -3.15 2.73 3.88
CA PRO A 240 -2.57 4.06 3.86
C PRO A 240 -1.08 3.95 4.14
N ALA A 241 -0.27 4.54 3.26
CA ALA A 241 1.16 4.59 3.49
C ALA A 241 1.33 5.26 4.85
N VAL A 242 1.65 4.46 5.85
CA VAL A 242 2.10 5.05 7.11
C VAL A 242 3.27 5.88 6.66
N ASN A 243 3.12 7.19 6.67
CA ASN A 243 4.27 8.07 6.74
C ASN A 243 4.95 7.70 8.09
N VAL A 244 5.64 6.58 8.11
CA VAL A 244 6.90 6.56 8.79
C VAL A 244 7.65 7.62 7.99
N ALA A 245 7.49 8.89 8.36
CA ALA A 245 8.49 9.88 8.08
C ALA A 245 9.75 9.11 8.38
N GLU A 246 10.47 8.70 7.33
CA GLU A 246 11.75 8.00 7.49
C GLU A 246 12.38 8.84 8.55
N ALA A 247 12.34 8.27 9.81
CA ALA A 247 12.68 9.10 10.95
C ALA A 247 14.07 9.43 10.56
N GLU A 248 14.22 10.68 10.07
CA GLU A 248 15.48 11.19 9.54
C GLU A 248 16.46 10.58 10.46
N THR A 249 17.26 9.57 10.01
CA THR A 249 18.10 8.79 10.94
C THR A 249 18.66 9.86 11.81
N PRO A 250 18.11 10.07 13.02
CA PRO A 250 18.26 11.38 13.69
C PRO A 250 19.73 11.46 13.83
N ALA A 251 20.34 12.41 13.10
CA ALA A 251 21.78 12.52 12.94
C ALA A 251 22.31 12.16 14.30
N GLN A 252 22.81 10.92 14.45
CA GLN A 252 22.73 10.12 15.70
C GLN A 252 23.07 11.04 16.86
N GLY A 253 22.06 11.57 17.53
CA GLY A 253 22.26 12.61 18.54
C GLY A 253 23.19 12.11 19.63
N PHE A 254 23.43 10.80 19.64
CA PHE A 254 24.42 10.14 20.50
C PHE A 254 24.63 8.70 20.04
N PHE A 255 25.70 8.05 20.50
CA PHE A 255 25.93 6.62 20.32
C PHE A 255 26.52 5.98 21.59
N THR A 256 26.36 4.66 21.72
CA THR A 256 26.88 3.85 22.83
C THR A 256 27.93 2.89 22.32
N TYR A 257 29.02 2.71 23.08
CA TYR A 257 30.10 1.80 22.74
C TYR A 257 30.83 1.26 23.98
N PRO A 258 31.38 0.02 23.90
CA PRO A 258 31.04 -0.99 22.94
C PRO A 258 29.57 -1.37 23.02
N ASN A 259 29.02 -1.84 21.90
CA ASN A 259 27.65 -2.36 21.85
C ASN A 259 27.59 -3.51 20.84
N PRO A 260 27.46 -4.77 21.26
CA PRO A 260 27.26 -5.25 22.64
C PRO A 260 28.41 -4.97 23.61
N THR A 261 28.12 -5.01 24.92
CA THR A 261 29.11 -4.84 25.96
C THR A 261 29.06 -5.99 27.00
N ALA A 262 30.22 -6.53 27.34
CA ALA A 262 30.38 -7.48 28.44
C ALA A 262 30.83 -6.80 29.76
N GLY A 263 30.84 -5.46 29.80
CA GLY A 263 31.32 -4.68 30.94
C GLY A 263 30.82 -3.23 30.89
N ALA A 264 31.72 -2.28 31.04
CA ALA A 264 31.36 -0.88 30.96
C ALA A 264 31.04 -0.45 29.53
N ALA A 265 29.89 0.17 29.32
CA ALA A 265 29.54 0.87 28.11
C ALA A 265 29.76 2.39 28.28
N TRP A 266 30.05 3.04 27.20
CA TRP A 266 30.16 4.50 27.15
C TRP A 266 29.08 5.08 26.29
N ILE A 267 28.70 6.30 26.59
CA ILE A 267 27.82 7.11 25.76
C ILE A 267 28.55 8.37 25.32
N GLN A 268 28.52 8.65 24.02
CA GLN A 268 29.02 9.89 23.43
C GLN A 268 27.83 10.71 22.97
N ASN A 269 27.66 11.92 23.55
CA ASN A 269 26.59 12.84 23.17
C ASN A 269 26.94 13.59 21.88
N GLY A 270 25.91 13.97 21.15
CA GLY A 270 25.99 14.79 19.94
C GLY A 270 26.22 16.28 20.20
N PRO A 271 25.90 17.13 19.21
CA PRO A 271 26.22 18.56 19.24
C PRO A 271 25.37 19.38 20.22
N GLU A 272 24.28 18.83 20.77
CA GLU A 272 23.42 19.49 21.74
C GLU A 272 23.47 18.80 23.10
N ALA A 273 23.34 19.58 24.16
CA ALA A 273 23.19 19.03 25.51
C ALA A 273 21.89 18.26 25.64
N ALA A 274 21.87 17.13 26.34
CA ALA A 274 20.68 16.30 26.45
C ALA A 274 20.56 15.61 27.82
N GLU A 275 19.32 15.37 28.25
CA GLU A 275 19.00 14.44 29.32
C GLU A 275 18.92 13.03 28.75
N PHE A 276 19.56 12.07 29.41
CA PHE A 276 19.56 10.66 29.03
C PHE A 276 18.77 9.83 30.04
N ARG A 277 17.95 8.94 29.55
CA ARG A 277 17.17 7.98 30.34
C ARG A 277 17.43 6.57 29.80
N VAL A 278 17.74 5.65 30.69
CA VAL A 278 17.95 4.24 30.37
C VAL A 278 16.79 3.42 30.92
N PHE A 279 16.28 2.53 30.09
CA PHE A 279 15.17 1.64 30.44
C PHE A 279 15.59 0.18 30.24
N ASP A 280 15.14 -0.70 31.13
CA ASP A 280 15.27 -2.15 30.96
C ASP A 280 14.22 -2.69 29.98
N ALA A 281 14.29 -4.00 29.73
CA ALA A 281 13.38 -4.69 28.79
C ALA A 281 11.88 -4.63 29.22
N SER A 282 11.60 -4.36 30.49
CA SER A 282 10.24 -4.16 31.00
C SER A 282 9.72 -2.71 30.83
N GLY A 283 10.55 -1.81 30.31
CA GLY A 283 10.26 -0.38 30.18
C GLY A 283 10.45 0.39 31.48
N ARG A 284 11.01 -0.23 32.52
CA ARG A 284 11.31 0.46 33.77
C ARG A 284 12.57 1.31 33.61
N ARG A 285 12.50 2.58 33.98
CA ARG A 285 13.65 3.48 33.98
C ARG A 285 14.62 3.10 35.10
N ILE A 286 15.86 2.76 34.72
CA ILE A 286 16.90 2.31 35.65
C ILE A 286 18.01 3.36 35.88
N HIS A 287 18.19 4.30 34.95
CA HIS A 287 19.22 5.34 35.05
C HIS A 287 18.80 6.63 34.38
N THR A 288 19.27 7.77 34.89
CA THR A 288 19.03 9.10 34.31
C THR A 288 20.22 9.99 34.59
N PHE A 289 20.70 10.73 33.60
CA PHE A 289 21.82 11.65 33.72
C PHE A 289 21.75 12.70 32.61
N PHE A 290 22.58 13.73 32.73
CA PHE A 290 22.64 14.84 31.77
C PHE A 290 24.05 14.92 31.20
N LEU A 291 24.18 15.13 29.87
CA LEU A 291 25.46 15.40 29.23
C LEU A 291 25.42 16.70 28.45
N GLY A 292 26.48 17.45 28.54
CA GLY A 292 26.74 18.60 27.67
C GLY A 292 26.95 18.19 26.21
N ALA A 293 26.91 19.15 25.31
CA ALA A 293 27.21 18.95 23.91
C ALA A 293 28.60 18.32 23.71
N GLY A 294 28.70 17.28 22.90
CA GLY A 294 29.95 16.58 22.59
C GLY A 294 30.63 15.88 23.79
N SER A 295 29.96 15.79 24.94
CA SER A 295 30.49 15.14 26.13
C SER A 295 30.26 13.63 26.10
N GLN A 296 31.10 12.91 26.86
CA GLN A 296 30.93 11.46 27.05
C GLN A 296 30.80 11.09 28.53
N ALA A 297 30.14 9.96 28.81
CA ALA A 297 30.04 9.38 30.14
C ALA A 297 30.06 7.85 30.08
N GLN A 298 30.56 7.26 31.14
CA GLN A 298 30.48 5.81 31.34
C GLN A 298 29.11 5.45 31.92
N LEU A 299 28.45 4.45 31.34
CA LEU A 299 27.26 3.86 31.89
C LEU A 299 27.62 2.78 32.91
N PRO A 300 26.88 2.64 34.01
CA PRO A 300 27.15 1.59 35.02
C PRO A 300 26.62 0.24 34.57
N SER A 301 26.84 -0.13 33.29
CA SER A 301 26.34 -1.36 32.67
C SER A 301 26.91 -2.63 33.29
N GLU A 302 28.06 -2.57 33.94
CA GLU A 302 28.64 -3.68 34.69
C GLU A 302 27.73 -4.18 35.85
N ALA A 303 26.87 -3.32 36.35
CA ALA A 303 25.92 -3.66 37.43
C ALA A 303 24.55 -4.11 36.89
N TRP A 304 24.36 -4.14 35.57
CA TRP A 304 23.11 -4.53 34.96
C TRP A 304 23.11 -6.02 34.61
N ALA A 305 21.90 -6.61 34.61
CA ALA A 305 21.75 -8.00 34.15
C ALA A 305 21.96 -8.08 32.63
N ALA A 306 22.44 -9.21 32.15
CA ALA A 306 22.49 -9.47 30.71
C ALA A 306 21.11 -9.27 30.07
N GLY A 307 21.07 -8.56 28.95
CA GLY A 307 19.82 -8.23 28.28
C GLY A 307 19.87 -6.96 27.43
N THR A 308 18.72 -6.61 26.88
CA THR A 308 18.57 -5.41 26.04
C THR A 308 18.07 -4.22 26.86
N TYR A 309 18.74 -3.08 26.70
CA TYR A 309 18.41 -1.82 27.31
C TYR A 309 18.12 -0.75 26.25
N THR A 310 17.20 0.13 26.56
CA THR A 310 16.88 1.26 25.67
C THR A 310 17.44 2.54 26.31
N VAL A 311 18.33 3.22 25.60
CA VAL A 311 18.86 4.52 25.98
C VAL A 311 18.13 5.57 25.15
N ARG A 312 17.51 6.55 25.81
CA ARG A 312 16.79 7.66 25.15
C ARG A 312 17.37 9.00 25.57
N SER A 313 17.66 9.85 24.62
CA SER A 313 18.02 11.25 24.86
C SER A 313 16.83 12.19 24.62
N LEU A 314 16.84 13.32 25.30
CA LEU A 314 15.92 14.44 25.08
C LEU A 314 16.70 15.75 25.19
N THR A 315 16.73 16.51 24.12
CA THR A 315 17.36 17.84 24.11
C THR A 315 16.41 18.91 24.62
N PRO A 316 16.91 20.09 25.05
CA PRO A 316 16.06 21.23 25.41
C PRO A 316 15.19 21.74 24.25
N SER A 317 15.61 21.51 23.00
CA SER A 317 14.82 21.82 21.79
C SER A 317 13.66 20.86 21.58
N GLY A 318 13.55 19.77 22.39
CA GLY A 318 12.49 18.76 22.29
C GLY A 318 12.84 17.60 21.36
N GLN A 319 14.03 17.58 20.75
CA GLN A 319 14.46 16.48 19.92
C GLN A 319 14.77 15.24 20.79
N ALA A 320 14.23 14.09 20.40
CA ALA A 320 14.45 12.81 21.08
C ALA A 320 15.17 11.83 20.14
N SER A 321 16.16 11.12 20.68
CA SER A 321 16.86 10.05 20.00
C SER A 321 16.86 8.79 20.86
N THR A 322 16.97 7.60 20.25
CA THR A 322 16.92 6.32 20.96
C THR A 322 17.96 5.38 20.39
N VAL A 323 18.71 4.72 21.26
CA VAL A 323 19.70 3.69 20.90
C VAL A 323 19.44 2.45 21.76
N ARG A 324 19.58 1.27 21.19
CA ARG A 324 19.61 -0.01 21.93
C ARG A 324 21.03 -0.29 22.41
N LEU A 325 21.18 -0.71 23.65
CA LEU A 325 22.42 -1.23 24.22
C LEU A 325 22.19 -2.70 24.64
N LEU A 326 23.02 -3.59 24.11
CA LEU A 326 23.04 -4.99 24.52
C LEU A 326 24.13 -5.20 25.56
N VAL A 327 23.78 -5.78 26.71
CA VAL A 327 24.67 -6.17 27.81
C VAL A 327 24.71 -7.69 27.84
N ASP A 328 25.92 -8.26 27.68
CA ASP A 328 26.19 -9.71 27.69
C ASP A 328 26.39 -10.28 29.09
#